data_9756ea9a0570eeade87c50fd2123c71c
#
_entry.id   9756ea9a0570eeade87c50fd2123c71c
#
_cell.length_a   1.000
_cell.length_b   1.000
_cell.length_c   1.000
_cell.angle_alpha   90.00
_cell.angle_beta   90.00
_cell.angle_gamma   90.00
#
_symmetry.space_group_name_H-M   'P 1'
#
loop_
_entity.id
_entity.type
_entity.pdbx_description
1 polymer ?
#
loop_
_entity_poly.entity_id
_entity_poly.type
_entity_poly.pdbx_seq_one_letter_code
_entity_poly.pdbx_strand_id
1 'polypeptide(L)'
;MNNSIQWTFIDGTTHKYIITSSGRVFSGKHGDYLKPIEKNFYYYVKIQFIGDKKPRNISIYKLLSIYFPNSLEHTEYYKNVERWKEIYG
;
A
#
# COMPACT_ATOMS: atom_id res chain seq x y z
N MET A 1 -14.67 19.59 7.26
CA MET A 1 -13.81 18.93 6.29
C MET A 1 -13.72 17.44 6.56
N ASN A 2 -13.86 16.67 5.54
CA ASN A 2 -13.84 15.23 5.70
C ASN A 2 -12.46 14.66 5.40
N ASN A 3 -11.81 14.12 6.44
CA ASN A 3 -10.51 13.47 6.31
C ASN A 3 -10.63 11.96 6.36
N SER A 4 -11.77 11.43 5.97
CA SER A 4 -12.01 10.00 6.00
C SER A 4 -11.01 9.26 5.10
N ILE A 5 -10.42 8.21 5.64
CA ILE A 5 -9.57 7.32 4.87
C ILE A 5 -10.48 6.44 4.01
N GLN A 6 -10.22 6.42 2.73
CA GLN A 6 -10.89 5.53 1.80
C GLN A 6 -10.11 4.23 1.65
N TRP A 7 -10.77 3.20 1.18
CA TRP A 7 -10.10 1.92 0.93
C TRP A 7 -10.78 1.20 -0.22
N THR A 8 -10.02 0.30 -0.84
CA THR A 8 -10.55 -0.58 -1.88
C THR A 8 -9.76 -1.87 -1.90
N PHE A 9 -10.37 -2.92 -2.45
CA PHE A 9 -9.66 -4.17 -2.66
C PHE A 9 -8.66 -4.03 -3.79
N ILE A 10 -7.52 -4.71 -3.65
CA ILE A 10 -6.53 -4.77 -4.71
C ILE A 10 -6.96 -5.84 -5.71
N ASP A 11 -7.07 -5.46 -6.98
CA ASP A 11 -7.50 -6.37 -8.04
C ASP A 11 -6.56 -7.56 -8.17
N GLY A 12 -7.12 -8.70 -8.53
CA GLY A 12 -6.33 -9.92 -8.75
C GLY A 12 -5.93 -10.65 -7.50
N THR A 13 -6.50 -10.31 -6.34
CA THR A 13 -6.16 -10.94 -5.06
C THR A 13 -7.33 -11.67 -4.41
N THR A 14 -8.46 -11.80 -5.07
CA THR A 14 -9.70 -12.40 -4.53
C THR A 14 -10.11 -11.73 -3.22
N HIS A 15 -10.04 -10.39 -3.19
CA HIS A 15 -10.41 -9.58 -2.03
C HIS A 15 -9.59 -9.90 -0.77
N LYS A 16 -8.39 -10.45 -0.92
CA LYS A 16 -7.54 -10.78 0.23
C LYS A 16 -6.71 -9.60 0.71
N TYR A 17 -6.56 -8.57 -0.12
CA TYR A 17 -5.74 -7.41 0.23
C TYR A 17 -6.52 -6.13 -0.03
N ILE A 18 -6.34 -5.18 0.86
CA ILE A 18 -6.98 -3.85 0.77
C ILE A 18 -5.87 -2.80 0.79
N ILE A 19 -5.99 -1.80 -0.09
CA ILE A 19 -5.15 -0.60 -0.05
C ILE A 19 -5.97 0.57 0.47
N THR A 20 -5.43 1.33 1.41
CA THR A 20 -6.09 2.54 1.92
C THR A 20 -5.52 3.77 1.25
N SER A 21 -6.30 4.85 1.25
CA SER A 21 -5.84 6.14 0.70
C SER A 21 -4.68 6.74 1.50
N SER A 22 -4.45 6.25 2.72
CA SER A 22 -3.29 6.67 3.52
C SER A 22 -2.03 5.86 3.20
N GLY A 23 -2.10 4.92 2.26
CA GLY A 23 -0.94 4.15 1.83
C GLY A 23 -0.66 2.91 2.66
N ARG A 24 -1.64 2.38 3.36
CA ARG A 24 -1.47 1.15 4.13
C ARG A 24 -2.15 -0.02 3.42
N VAL A 25 -1.55 -1.18 3.52
CA VAL A 25 -2.09 -2.40 2.92
C VAL A 25 -2.49 -3.38 4.02
N PHE A 26 -3.75 -3.78 4.01
CA PHE A 26 -4.28 -4.75 4.97
C PHE A 26 -4.34 -6.12 4.31
N SER A 27 -3.91 -7.15 5.03
CA SER A 27 -4.00 -8.54 4.56
C SER A 27 -5.09 -9.27 5.33
N GLY A 28 -6.13 -9.70 4.62
CA GLY A 28 -7.20 -10.48 5.23
C GLY A 28 -6.71 -11.82 5.75
N LYS A 29 -5.68 -12.39 5.11
CA LYS A 29 -5.11 -13.66 5.56
C LYS A 29 -4.44 -13.54 6.92
N HIS A 30 -3.75 -12.42 7.14
CA HIS A 30 -3.04 -12.19 8.40
C HIS A 30 -3.89 -11.45 9.42
N GLY A 31 -4.99 -10.85 9.00
CA GLY A 31 -5.87 -10.09 9.88
C GLY A 31 -5.24 -8.78 10.37
N ASP A 32 -4.27 -8.24 9.66
CA ASP A 32 -3.57 -7.04 10.06
C ASP A 32 -2.95 -6.34 8.86
N TYR A 33 -2.46 -5.12 9.09
CA TYR A 33 -1.72 -4.38 8.07
C TYR A 33 -0.35 -5.00 7.84
N LEU A 34 0.06 -5.03 6.58
CA LEU A 34 1.40 -5.48 6.22
C LEU A 34 2.41 -4.40 6.59
N LYS A 35 3.57 -4.82 7.10
CA LYS A 35 4.68 -3.92 7.36
C LYS A 35 5.48 -3.75 6.07
N PRO A 36 5.52 -2.55 5.47
CA PRO A 36 6.28 -2.34 4.25
C PRO A 36 7.79 -2.44 4.48
N ILE A 37 8.48 -2.79 3.41
CA ILE A 37 9.95 -2.86 3.40
C ILE A 37 10.47 -1.72 2.52
N GLU A 38 11.37 -0.91 3.07
CA GLU A 38 11.98 0.20 2.34
C GLU A 38 13.11 -0.29 1.45
N LYS A 39 13.09 0.17 0.19
CA LYS A 39 14.15 -0.13 -0.77
C LYS A 39 14.25 1.02 -1.76
N ASN A 40 15.41 1.64 -1.86
CA ASN A 40 15.67 2.73 -2.81
C ASN A 40 14.63 3.86 -2.69
N PHE A 41 14.33 4.27 -1.45
CA PHE A 41 13.39 5.35 -1.13
C PHE A 41 11.92 5.02 -1.41
N TYR A 42 11.60 3.78 -1.76
CA TYR A 42 10.23 3.33 -1.92
C TYR A 42 9.90 2.27 -0.89
N TYR A 43 8.63 2.20 -0.53
CA TYR A 43 8.13 1.16 0.36
C TYR A 43 7.39 0.11 -0.45
N TYR A 44 7.67 -1.15 -0.19
CA TYR A 44 7.10 -2.29 -0.92
C TYR A 44 6.38 -3.22 0.04
N VAL A 45 5.32 -3.83 -0.45
CA VAL A 45 4.64 -4.92 0.26
C VAL A 45 4.61 -6.14 -0.65
N LYS A 46 4.57 -7.32 -0.03
CA LYS A 46 4.45 -8.57 -0.78
C LYS A 46 3.00 -8.94 -0.92
N ILE A 47 2.55 -9.09 -2.16
CA ILE A 47 1.16 -9.41 -2.47
C ILE A 47 1.13 -10.66 -3.36
N GLN A 48 0.29 -11.62 -2.96
CA GLN A 48 0.09 -12.84 -3.73
C GLN A 48 -1.11 -12.64 -4.66
N PHE A 49 -0.84 -12.51 -5.95
CA PHE A 49 -1.89 -12.39 -6.96
C PHE A 49 -2.34 -13.77 -7.43
N ILE A 50 -3.60 -13.84 -7.91
CA ILE A 50 -4.14 -15.07 -8.48
C ILE A 50 -3.26 -15.49 -9.68
N GLY A 51 -2.90 -16.77 -9.71
CA GLY A 51 -2.08 -17.31 -10.80
C GLY A 51 -0.59 -17.18 -10.61
N ASP A 52 -0.13 -16.39 -9.65
CA ASP A 52 1.28 -16.28 -9.35
C ASP A 52 1.72 -17.41 -8.42
N LYS A 53 2.89 -17.96 -8.67
CA LYS A 53 3.45 -19.00 -7.81
C LYS A 53 4.07 -18.42 -6.55
N LYS A 54 4.53 -17.16 -6.60
CA LYS A 54 5.18 -16.49 -5.49
C LYS A 54 4.62 -15.09 -5.33
N PRO A 55 4.65 -14.55 -4.10
CA PRO A 55 4.27 -13.15 -3.88
C PRO A 55 5.18 -12.21 -4.66
N ARG A 56 4.62 -11.09 -5.09
CA ARG A 56 5.38 -10.03 -5.76
C ARG A 56 5.57 -8.86 -4.82
N ASN A 57 6.72 -8.20 -4.95
CA ASN A 57 6.95 -6.92 -4.28
C ASN A 57 6.32 -5.81 -5.12
N ILE A 58 5.34 -5.14 -4.54
CA ILE A 58 4.65 -4.03 -5.21
C ILE A 58 4.87 -2.78 -4.37
N SER A 59 5.27 -1.68 -5.01
CA SER A 59 5.48 -0.44 -4.28
C SER A 59 4.12 0.15 -3.88
N ILE A 60 4.08 0.72 -2.68
CA ILE A 60 2.88 1.42 -2.21
C ILE A 60 2.61 2.62 -3.10
N TYR A 61 3.66 3.29 -3.58
CA TYR A 61 3.50 4.39 -4.51
C TYR A 61 2.74 3.97 -5.77
N LYS A 62 3.08 2.79 -6.32
CA LYS A 62 2.39 2.26 -7.49
C LYS A 62 0.93 1.95 -7.17
N LEU A 63 0.66 1.34 -6.02
CA LEU A 63 -0.71 1.05 -5.61
C LEU A 63 -1.54 2.32 -5.48
N LEU A 64 -0.98 3.35 -4.86
CA LEU A 64 -1.66 4.63 -4.74
C LEU A 64 -1.90 5.27 -6.11
N SER A 65 -0.95 5.13 -7.04
CA SER A 65 -1.12 5.69 -8.38
C SER A 65 -2.26 5.03 -9.16
N ILE A 66 -2.54 3.77 -8.85
CA ILE A 66 -3.62 3.02 -9.49
C ILE A 66 -4.97 3.34 -8.83
N TYR A 67 -5.01 3.29 -7.50
CA TYR A 67 -6.28 3.31 -6.77
C TYR A 67 -6.64 4.67 -6.17
N PHE A 68 -5.64 5.47 -5.81
CA PHE A 68 -5.85 6.78 -5.18
C PHE A 68 -4.88 7.82 -5.74
N PRO A 69 -4.90 8.07 -7.06
CA PRO A 69 -3.89 8.95 -7.68
C PRO A 69 -3.96 10.40 -7.23
N ASN A 70 -5.10 10.82 -6.70
CA ASN A 70 -5.28 12.20 -6.23
C ASN A 70 -5.12 12.35 -4.73
N SER A 71 -4.76 11.28 -4.02
CA SER A 71 -4.55 11.37 -2.57
C SER A 71 -3.29 12.17 -2.25
N LEU A 72 -3.27 12.80 -1.07
CA LEU A 72 -2.08 13.51 -0.61
C LEU A 72 -0.91 12.54 -0.42
N GLU A 73 -1.18 11.32 0.02
CA GLU A 73 -0.12 10.32 0.18
C GLU A 73 0.56 10.00 -1.13
N HIS A 74 -0.17 10.02 -2.25
CA HIS A 74 0.43 9.80 -3.56
C HIS A 74 1.10 11.07 -4.10
N THR A 75 0.40 12.20 -4.09
CA THR A 75 0.91 13.43 -4.69
C THR A 75 2.11 14.00 -3.95
N GLU A 76 2.20 13.72 -2.64
CA GLU A 76 3.30 14.19 -1.81
C GLU A 76 4.16 13.05 -1.29
N TYR A 77 4.24 11.97 -2.06
CA TYR A 77 4.94 10.75 -1.60
C TYR A 77 6.36 11.04 -1.10
N TYR A 78 7.12 11.79 -1.88
CA TYR A 78 8.52 12.05 -1.53
C TYR A 78 8.66 12.92 -0.28
N LYS A 79 7.68 13.77 -0.01
CA LYS A 79 7.66 14.57 1.22
C LYS A 79 7.33 13.70 2.43
N ASN A 80 6.60 12.62 2.22
CA ASN A 80 6.10 11.77 3.30
C ASN A 80 7.03 10.59 3.62
N VAL A 81 8.06 10.37 2.84
CA VAL A 81 8.97 9.23 3.03
C VAL A 81 9.63 9.24 4.41
N GLU A 82 10.06 10.41 4.89
CA GLU A 82 10.70 10.50 6.21
C GLU A 82 9.71 10.13 7.31
N ARG A 83 8.46 10.56 7.20
CA ARG A 83 7.42 10.18 8.14
C ARG A 83 7.20 8.66 8.14
N TRP A 84 7.22 8.06 6.97
CA TRP A 84 7.06 6.61 6.85
C TRP A 84 8.21 5.86 7.50
N LYS A 85 9.42 6.40 7.41
CA LYS A 85 10.56 5.81 8.09
C LYS A 85 10.39 5.81 9.61
N GLU A 86 9.79 6.85 10.16
CA GLU A 86 9.50 6.90 11.58
C GLU A 86 8.48 5.86 11.99
N ILE A 87 7.47 5.62 11.14
CA ILE A 87 6.41 4.66 11.44
C ILE A 87 6.88 3.22 11.26
N TYR A 88 7.60 2.93 10.19
CA TYR A 88 7.95 1.57 9.79
C TYR A 88 9.42 1.21 9.97
N GLY A 89 10.23 2.22 10.13
CA GLY A 89 11.65 2.00 10.33
C GLY A 89 11.94 1.46 11.71
#